data_b1b8b3159d398ec984b7f76c1f6f0605
#
_entry.id   b1b8b3159d398ec984b7f76c1f6f0605
#
_cell.length_a   1.000
_cell.length_b   1.000
_cell.length_c   1.000
_cell.angle_alpha   90.00
_cell.angle_beta   90.00
_cell.angle_gamma   90.00
#
_symmetry.space_group_name_H-M   'P 1'
#
loop_
_entity.id
_entity.type
_entity.pdbx_description
1 polymer ?
#
loop_
_entity_poly.entity_id
_entity_poly.type
_entity_poly.pdbx_seq_one_letter_code
_entity_poly.pdbx_strand_id
1 'polypeptide(L)'
;GLAFAEATNGAGSGLITTLNHGHIAVDFFFILSGFVISYAYDDRWAKMSIWQFFKRRLVRLHPMLVMGALIGVLAFAFVGFEKWDGTTAPTGWVMVAMLLTMFMIPAVPGVPYEVRGNGEMFPLNGPAWSLFFEYVGNILYALVIRRLSTKILTILAVVLGCLHAWFFVGNVSGYDMVGVGWTIDEMNFWGGLVRMLFPFTVGMLLARTFKPRKVKGAFWKCSLMLVVLFAVPYIAPFENSGISINSLYEVVCIAVIFPFVVWLGACGSASGSFAPK
;
A
#
# COMPACT_ATOMS: atom_id res chain seq x y z
N GLY A 1 -7.44 -10.70 4.19
CA GLY A 1 -8.72 -11.41 4.34
C GLY A 1 -8.56 -12.91 4.27
N LEU A 2 -8.08 -13.50 3.17
CA LEU A 2 -7.93 -14.95 3.00
C LEU A 2 -6.91 -15.53 3.98
N ALA A 3 -5.73 -14.96 4.12
CA ALA A 3 -4.71 -15.43 5.07
C ALA A 3 -5.20 -15.40 6.53
N PHE A 4 -6.06 -14.44 6.90
CA PHE A 4 -6.63 -14.38 8.23
C PHE A 4 -7.76 -15.40 8.42
N ALA A 5 -8.57 -15.65 7.39
CA ALA A 5 -9.62 -16.66 7.41
C ALA A 5 -9.03 -18.08 7.47
N GLU A 6 -7.91 -18.36 6.78
CA GLU A 6 -7.17 -19.61 6.88
C GLU A 6 -6.54 -19.80 8.26
N ALA A 7 -5.88 -18.76 8.80
CA ALA A 7 -5.25 -18.79 10.12
C ALA A 7 -6.26 -18.96 11.27
N THR A 8 -7.51 -18.59 11.09
CA THR A 8 -8.59 -18.71 12.10
C THR A 8 -9.54 -19.89 11.83
N ASN A 9 -9.22 -20.78 10.87
CA ASN A 9 -10.12 -21.86 10.44
C ASN A 9 -11.56 -21.38 10.15
N GLY A 10 -11.69 -20.21 9.55
CA GLY A 10 -12.98 -19.61 9.24
C GLY A 10 -13.72 -18.95 10.43
N ALA A 11 -13.11 -18.94 11.64
CA ALA A 11 -13.69 -18.32 12.83
C ALA A 11 -13.52 -16.79 12.89
N GLY A 12 -13.02 -16.18 11.80
CA GLY A 12 -12.97 -14.71 11.68
C GLY A 12 -14.36 -14.11 11.77
N SER A 13 -14.51 -13.02 12.54
CA SER A 13 -15.79 -12.32 12.66
C SER A 13 -16.35 -11.96 11.27
N GLY A 14 -17.66 -12.09 11.08
CA GLY A 14 -18.33 -11.85 9.80
C GLY A 14 -18.01 -10.52 9.13
N LEU A 15 -17.53 -9.50 9.88
CA LEU A 15 -17.07 -8.22 9.34
C LEU A 15 -15.76 -8.35 8.53
N ILE A 16 -14.82 -9.19 9.00
CA ILE A 16 -13.52 -9.38 8.32
C ILE A 16 -13.70 -10.23 7.05
N THR A 17 -14.62 -11.20 7.10
CA THR A 17 -14.95 -12.01 5.93
C THR A 17 -15.78 -11.25 4.88
N THR A 18 -16.37 -10.10 5.26
CA THR A 18 -17.16 -9.27 4.35
C THR A 18 -16.31 -8.31 3.52
N LEU A 19 -15.11 -7.94 4.00
CA LEU A 19 -14.21 -7.03 3.27
C LEU A 19 -13.21 -7.83 2.39
N ASN A 20 -13.74 -8.50 1.37
CA ASN A 20 -12.97 -9.41 0.51
C ASN A 20 -11.83 -8.73 -0.25
N HIS A 21 -12.03 -7.48 -0.70
CA HIS A 21 -11.02 -6.70 -1.43
C HIS A 21 -10.32 -5.64 -0.55
N GLY A 22 -10.34 -5.80 0.77
CA GLY A 22 -9.72 -4.83 1.70
C GLY A 22 -8.21 -4.64 1.51
N HIS A 23 -7.51 -5.61 0.93
CA HIS A 23 -6.07 -5.53 0.66
C HIS A 23 -5.69 -4.46 -0.37
N ILE A 24 -6.61 -4.07 -1.29
CA ILE A 24 -6.36 -2.97 -2.24
C ILE A 24 -6.45 -1.58 -1.59
N ALA A 25 -6.81 -1.47 -0.32
CA ALA A 25 -6.70 -0.22 0.42
C ALA A 25 -5.28 0.36 0.38
N VAL A 26 -4.27 -0.50 0.30
CA VAL A 26 -2.86 -0.09 0.15
C VAL A 26 -2.66 0.65 -1.18
N ASP A 27 -3.28 0.21 -2.24
CA ASP A 27 -3.18 0.83 -3.57
C ASP A 27 -3.85 2.21 -3.58
N PHE A 28 -4.98 2.34 -2.86
CA PHE A 28 -5.59 3.64 -2.59
C PHE A 28 -4.62 4.58 -1.84
N PHE A 29 -3.89 4.09 -0.83
CA PHE A 29 -2.88 4.88 -0.13
C PHE A 29 -1.70 5.26 -1.02
N PHE A 30 -1.28 4.42 -1.96
CA PHE A 30 -0.24 4.78 -2.93
C PHE A 30 -0.69 5.94 -3.84
N ILE A 31 -1.95 5.94 -4.32
CA ILE A 31 -2.51 7.07 -5.08
C ILE A 31 -2.54 8.33 -4.22
N LEU A 32 -3.04 8.22 -3.00
CA LEU A 32 -3.12 9.34 -2.07
C LEU A 32 -1.73 9.91 -1.74
N SER A 33 -0.74 9.04 -1.53
CA SER A 33 0.64 9.45 -1.28
C SER A 33 1.24 10.18 -2.48
N GLY A 34 1.08 9.65 -3.69
CA GLY A 34 1.50 10.32 -4.93
C GLY A 34 0.84 11.67 -5.12
N PHE A 35 -0.47 11.77 -4.87
CA PHE A 35 -1.22 13.03 -4.93
C PHE A 35 -0.69 14.05 -3.93
N VAL A 36 -0.58 13.67 -2.66
CA VAL A 36 -0.14 14.57 -1.59
C VAL A 36 1.29 15.05 -1.80
N ILE A 37 2.18 14.17 -2.28
CA ILE A 37 3.59 14.53 -2.54
C ILE A 37 3.67 15.57 -3.65
N SER A 38 3.08 15.30 -4.81
CA SER A 38 3.11 16.23 -5.93
C SER A 38 2.43 17.56 -5.57
N TYR A 39 1.23 17.50 -4.99
CA TYR A 39 0.48 18.68 -4.57
C TYR A 39 1.22 19.55 -3.53
N ALA A 40 1.91 18.91 -2.57
CA ALA A 40 2.60 19.63 -1.50
C ALA A 40 3.99 20.15 -1.88
N TYR A 41 4.66 19.53 -2.86
CA TYR A 41 6.09 19.77 -3.06
C TYR A 41 6.50 20.21 -4.47
N ASP A 42 5.72 19.96 -5.53
CA ASP A 42 6.14 20.28 -6.91
C ASP A 42 6.58 21.77 -7.05
N ASP A 43 5.83 22.69 -6.46
CA ASP A 43 6.12 24.15 -6.53
C ASP A 43 7.14 24.62 -5.50
N ARG A 44 7.61 23.76 -4.58
CA ARG A 44 8.48 24.15 -3.47
C ARG A 44 9.95 23.84 -3.67
N TRP A 45 10.30 23.10 -4.71
CA TRP A 45 11.67 22.64 -4.93
C TRP A 45 12.67 23.77 -5.17
N ALA A 46 12.24 24.95 -5.63
CA ALA A 46 13.10 26.12 -5.74
C ALA A 46 13.64 26.62 -4.38
N LYS A 47 12.92 26.31 -3.28
CA LYS A 47 13.21 26.78 -1.92
C LYS A 47 13.48 25.65 -0.93
N MET A 48 13.62 24.41 -1.41
CA MET A 48 13.74 23.22 -0.56
C MET A 48 14.84 22.29 -1.08
N SER A 49 15.75 21.89 -0.19
CA SER A 49 16.75 20.86 -0.50
C SER A 49 16.18 19.45 -0.45
N ILE A 50 16.86 18.51 -1.12
CA ILE A 50 16.51 17.07 -1.06
C ILE A 50 16.53 16.56 0.39
N TRP A 51 17.48 17.00 1.20
CA TRP A 51 17.56 16.64 2.62
C TRP A 51 16.35 17.13 3.42
N GLN A 52 15.91 18.36 3.19
CA GLN A 52 14.71 18.90 3.84
C GLN A 52 13.45 18.14 3.46
N PHE A 53 13.35 17.68 2.21
CA PHE A 53 12.26 16.81 1.77
C PHE A 53 12.27 15.48 2.52
N PHE A 54 13.40 14.75 2.52
CA PHE A 54 13.50 13.47 3.20
C PHE A 54 13.29 13.58 4.71
N LYS A 55 13.82 14.63 5.35
CA LYS A 55 13.57 14.87 6.78
C LYS A 55 12.07 15.01 7.08
N ARG A 56 11.32 15.76 6.27
CA ARG A 56 9.87 15.92 6.44
C ARG A 56 9.11 14.61 6.23
N ARG A 57 9.52 13.81 5.24
CA ARG A 57 8.92 12.49 4.98
C ARG A 57 9.21 11.51 6.11
N LEU A 58 10.45 11.47 6.57
CA LEU A 58 10.87 10.64 7.69
C LEU A 58 10.07 10.96 8.97
N VAL A 59 10.00 12.23 9.35
CA VAL A 59 9.23 12.66 10.55
C VAL A 59 7.75 12.29 10.43
N ARG A 60 7.20 12.25 9.23
CA ARG A 60 5.79 11.90 9.00
C ARG A 60 5.54 10.39 9.04
N LEU A 61 6.41 9.58 8.43
CA LEU A 61 6.17 8.15 8.19
C LEU A 61 6.80 7.25 9.26
N HIS A 62 7.99 7.60 9.72
CA HIS A 62 8.80 6.76 10.59
C HIS A 62 8.21 6.49 11.98
N PRO A 63 7.54 7.45 12.65
CA PRO A 63 6.92 7.16 13.93
C PRO A 63 5.90 6.02 13.90
N MET A 64 5.13 5.93 12.81
CA MET A 64 4.15 4.83 12.64
C MET A 64 4.84 3.47 12.48
N LEU A 65 5.97 3.44 11.77
CA LEU A 65 6.78 2.22 11.62
C LEU A 65 7.30 1.73 12.98
N VAL A 66 7.89 2.65 13.76
CA VAL A 66 8.45 2.34 15.09
C VAL A 66 7.34 1.86 16.03
N MET A 67 6.21 2.55 16.07
CA MET A 67 5.06 2.14 16.88
C MET A 67 4.52 0.76 16.44
N GLY A 68 4.40 0.53 15.13
CA GLY A 68 3.97 -0.76 14.61
C GLY A 68 4.90 -1.90 14.96
N ALA A 69 6.22 -1.68 14.94
CA ALA A 69 7.22 -2.67 15.35
C ALA A 69 7.12 -2.98 16.86
N LEU A 70 6.94 -1.96 17.70
CA LEU A 70 6.77 -2.14 19.17
C LEU A 70 5.48 -2.92 19.46
N ILE A 71 4.36 -2.54 18.88
CA ILE A 71 3.08 -3.25 19.04
C ILE A 71 3.22 -4.69 18.53
N GLY A 72 3.90 -4.89 17.40
CA GLY A 72 4.13 -6.22 16.82
C GLY A 72 4.94 -7.14 17.73
N VAL A 73 5.99 -6.65 18.37
CA VAL A 73 6.75 -7.42 19.37
C VAL A 73 5.87 -7.80 20.56
N LEU A 74 5.10 -6.85 21.08
CA LEU A 74 4.19 -7.12 22.21
C LEU A 74 3.15 -8.17 21.83
N ALA A 75 2.52 -8.02 20.66
CA ALA A 75 1.55 -8.99 20.15
C ALA A 75 2.18 -10.38 19.95
N PHE A 76 3.41 -10.44 19.43
CA PHE A 76 4.14 -11.70 19.24
C PHE A 76 4.56 -12.34 20.57
N ALA A 77 4.88 -11.54 21.59
CA ALA A 77 5.15 -12.03 22.93
C ALA A 77 3.90 -12.64 23.60
N PHE A 78 2.71 -12.09 23.37
CA PHE A 78 1.45 -12.64 23.89
C PHE A 78 1.16 -14.06 23.39
N VAL A 79 1.62 -14.42 22.18
CA VAL A 79 1.51 -15.77 21.62
C VAL A 79 2.77 -16.62 21.87
N GLY A 80 3.63 -16.23 22.84
CA GLY A 80 4.81 -17.00 23.22
C GLY A 80 5.91 -17.05 22.15
N PHE A 81 5.96 -16.11 21.21
CA PHE A 81 6.88 -16.10 20.05
C PHE A 81 6.71 -17.31 19.14
N GLU A 82 5.51 -17.86 19.06
CA GLU A 82 5.20 -18.99 18.21
C GLU A 82 5.18 -18.59 16.73
N LYS A 83 5.95 -19.32 15.91
CA LYS A 83 5.98 -19.17 14.46
C LYS A 83 4.80 -19.88 13.79
N TRP A 84 4.62 -19.67 12.49
CA TRP A 84 3.60 -20.36 11.70
C TRP A 84 3.76 -21.90 11.64
N ASP A 85 4.98 -22.40 11.82
CA ASP A 85 5.30 -23.82 11.87
C ASP A 85 5.14 -24.46 13.27
N GLY A 86 4.65 -23.70 14.26
CA GLY A 86 4.48 -24.14 15.64
C GLY A 86 5.76 -24.11 16.49
N THR A 87 6.90 -23.75 15.91
CA THR A 87 8.16 -23.63 16.66
C THR A 87 8.25 -22.25 17.32
N THR A 88 9.07 -22.13 18.36
CA THR A 88 9.26 -20.86 19.09
C THR A 88 10.47 -20.10 18.54
N ALA A 89 10.28 -18.82 18.22
CA ALA A 89 11.37 -17.96 17.80
C ALA A 89 12.27 -17.56 19.01
N PRO A 90 13.60 -17.67 18.89
CA PRO A 90 14.50 -17.18 19.93
C PRO A 90 14.34 -15.68 20.17
N THR A 91 14.17 -15.29 21.43
CA THR A 91 13.93 -13.89 21.84
C THR A 91 14.99 -12.92 21.29
N GLY A 92 16.27 -13.36 21.23
CA GLY A 92 17.34 -12.54 20.66
C GLY A 92 17.07 -12.14 19.19
N TRP A 93 16.60 -13.07 18.37
CA TRP A 93 16.27 -12.79 16.97
C TRP A 93 15.00 -11.93 16.84
N VAL A 94 14.03 -12.07 17.76
CA VAL A 94 12.86 -11.19 17.81
C VAL A 94 13.28 -9.73 18.07
N MET A 95 14.22 -9.50 18.97
CA MET A 95 14.76 -8.16 19.24
C MET A 95 15.54 -7.61 18.03
N VAL A 96 16.32 -8.44 17.35
CA VAL A 96 16.99 -8.05 16.11
C VAL A 96 15.97 -7.70 15.04
N ALA A 97 14.95 -8.52 14.82
CA ALA A 97 13.87 -8.24 13.87
C ALA A 97 13.15 -6.92 14.17
N MET A 98 12.90 -6.63 15.45
CA MET A 98 12.32 -5.36 15.88
C MET A 98 13.21 -4.16 15.48
N LEU A 99 14.50 -4.22 15.83
CA LEU A 99 15.44 -3.15 15.51
C LEU A 99 15.56 -2.94 14.00
N LEU A 100 15.70 -4.02 13.22
CA LEU A 100 15.78 -3.94 11.77
C LEU A 100 14.50 -3.36 11.17
N THR A 101 13.32 -3.76 11.68
CA THR A 101 12.04 -3.16 11.26
C THR A 101 12.00 -1.66 11.57
N MET A 102 12.47 -1.22 12.74
CA MET A 102 12.54 0.20 13.08
C MET A 102 13.43 1.02 12.13
N PHE A 103 14.45 0.40 11.54
CA PHE A 103 15.32 1.06 10.54
C PHE A 103 14.89 0.82 9.10
N MET A 104 13.70 0.24 8.88
CA MET A 104 13.18 -0.10 7.54
C MET A 104 14.12 -1.07 6.78
N ILE A 105 14.82 -1.93 7.50
CA ILE A 105 15.67 -2.97 6.92
C ILE A 105 14.83 -4.25 6.84
N PRO A 106 14.52 -4.73 5.62
CA PRO A 106 13.66 -5.89 5.47
C PRO A 106 14.38 -7.20 5.79
N ALA A 107 13.64 -8.18 6.27
CA ALA A 107 14.06 -9.57 6.33
C ALA A 107 13.99 -10.21 4.95
N VAL A 108 14.94 -11.09 4.67
CA VAL A 108 14.92 -11.95 3.48
C VAL A 108 14.47 -13.35 3.93
N PRO A 109 13.72 -14.10 3.12
CA PRO A 109 13.35 -15.47 3.46
C PRO A 109 14.56 -16.33 3.85
N GLY A 110 14.46 -17.09 4.94
CA GLY A 110 15.51 -17.98 5.43
C GLY A 110 16.55 -17.37 6.36
N VAL A 111 16.53 -16.07 6.64
CA VAL A 111 17.42 -15.48 7.63
C VAL A 111 16.90 -15.69 9.07
N PRO A 112 17.79 -15.75 10.08
CA PRO A 112 17.37 -16.03 11.46
C PRO A 112 16.41 -15.01 12.08
N TYR A 113 16.45 -13.75 11.62
CA TYR A 113 15.57 -12.68 12.09
C TYR A 113 14.25 -12.58 11.31
N GLU A 114 13.99 -13.46 10.35
CA GLU A 114 12.66 -13.75 9.82
C GLU A 114 11.92 -14.66 10.82
N VAL A 115 11.46 -14.06 11.90
CA VAL A 115 11.01 -14.76 13.12
C VAL A 115 9.60 -15.31 13.06
N ARG A 116 8.85 -15.09 11.96
CA ARG A 116 7.49 -15.62 11.81
C ARG A 116 7.46 -16.92 11.00
N GLY A 117 8.45 -17.18 10.16
CA GLY A 117 8.53 -18.39 9.34
C GLY A 117 7.64 -18.35 8.08
N ASN A 118 7.15 -17.18 7.68
CA ASN A 118 6.31 -16.97 6.49
C ASN A 118 6.96 -16.10 5.41
N GLY A 119 8.24 -15.73 5.59
CA GLY A 119 9.03 -14.96 4.63
C GLY A 119 8.71 -13.48 4.56
N GLU A 120 7.91 -12.93 5.47
CA GLU A 120 7.55 -11.50 5.45
C GLU A 120 8.77 -10.58 5.60
N MET A 121 8.84 -9.50 4.78
CA MET A 121 9.87 -8.47 4.89
C MET A 121 9.99 -7.87 6.29
N PHE A 122 8.86 -7.71 6.97
CA PHE A 122 8.77 -7.10 8.29
C PHE A 122 7.95 -8.01 9.21
N PRO A 123 8.57 -9.08 9.76
CA PRO A 123 7.86 -10.13 10.47
C PRO A 123 7.06 -9.65 11.69
N LEU A 124 7.45 -8.51 12.28
CA LEU A 124 6.76 -7.90 13.44
C LEU A 124 5.79 -6.78 13.06
N ASN A 125 5.76 -6.40 11.78
CA ASN A 125 4.86 -5.36 11.28
C ASN A 125 4.55 -5.65 9.81
N GLY A 126 3.78 -6.70 9.54
CA GLY A 126 3.46 -7.14 8.20
C GLY A 126 3.09 -5.98 7.24
N PRO A 127 2.17 -5.06 7.60
CA PRO A 127 1.81 -3.92 6.74
C PRO A 127 2.95 -2.97 6.36
N ALA A 128 4.10 -3.02 7.04
CA ALA A 128 5.24 -2.14 6.75
C ALA A 128 5.87 -2.37 5.37
N TRP A 129 5.57 -3.48 4.69
CA TRP A 129 5.98 -3.69 3.31
C TRP A 129 5.50 -2.55 2.38
N SER A 130 4.29 -2.08 2.58
CA SER A 130 3.75 -0.97 1.78
C SER A 130 4.46 0.35 2.05
N LEU A 131 4.83 0.58 3.30
CA LEU A 131 5.62 1.74 3.70
C LEU A 131 7.04 1.70 3.11
N PHE A 132 7.66 0.50 3.03
CA PHE A 132 8.93 0.31 2.33
C PHE A 132 8.85 0.78 0.87
N PHE A 133 7.84 0.31 0.13
CA PHE A 133 7.64 0.77 -1.25
C PHE A 133 7.26 2.25 -1.33
N GLU A 134 6.56 2.80 -0.34
CA GLU A 134 6.32 4.25 -0.27
C GLU A 134 7.62 5.04 -0.13
N TYR A 135 8.59 4.57 0.67
CA TYR A 135 9.93 5.19 0.73
C TYR A 135 10.65 5.11 -0.61
N VAL A 136 10.58 3.97 -1.32
CA VAL A 136 11.10 3.85 -2.68
C VAL A 136 10.44 4.86 -3.62
N GLY A 137 9.12 4.99 -3.58
CA GLY A 137 8.37 6.00 -4.34
C GLY A 137 8.80 7.44 -4.03
N ASN A 138 9.05 7.76 -2.76
CA ASN A 138 9.56 9.07 -2.33
C ASN A 138 10.95 9.35 -2.89
N ILE A 139 11.84 8.35 -2.91
CA ILE A 139 13.20 8.47 -3.47
C ILE A 139 13.10 8.71 -4.99
N LEU A 140 12.32 7.90 -5.69
CA LEU A 140 12.12 8.06 -7.14
C LEU A 140 11.50 9.42 -7.48
N TYR A 141 10.52 9.88 -6.70
CA TYR A 141 9.95 11.21 -6.87
C TYR A 141 11.02 12.30 -6.71
N ALA A 142 11.76 12.30 -5.61
CA ALA A 142 12.72 13.36 -5.30
C ALA A 142 13.89 13.42 -6.29
N LEU A 143 14.35 12.28 -6.81
CA LEU A 143 15.51 12.21 -7.68
C LEU A 143 15.16 12.36 -9.17
N VAL A 144 14.05 11.79 -9.60
CA VAL A 144 13.71 11.63 -11.02
C VAL A 144 12.37 12.27 -11.37
N ILE A 145 11.26 11.76 -10.80
CA ILE A 145 9.91 11.99 -11.33
C ILE A 145 9.48 13.45 -11.25
N ARG A 146 9.89 14.16 -10.20
CA ARG A 146 9.59 15.60 -10.05
C ARG A 146 10.07 16.47 -11.22
N ARG A 147 11.09 16.01 -11.97
CA ARG A 147 11.68 16.72 -13.12
C ARG A 147 10.96 16.43 -14.44
N LEU A 148 10.09 15.41 -14.45
CA LEU A 148 9.36 15.01 -15.65
C LEU A 148 8.25 16.02 -15.94
N SER A 149 8.07 16.36 -17.21
CA SER A 149 6.91 17.14 -17.65
C SER A 149 5.62 16.34 -17.45
N THR A 150 4.48 17.02 -17.36
CA THR A 150 3.18 16.36 -17.22
C THR A 150 2.91 15.40 -18.40
N LYS A 151 3.37 15.73 -19.62
CA LYS A 151 3.24 14.84 -20.79
C LYS A 151 4.02 13.53 -20.59
N ILE A 152 5.28 13.61 -20.14
CA ILE A 152 6.11 12.42 -19.89
C ILE A 152 5.51 11.62 -18.74
N LEU A 153 5.02 12.28 -17.68
CA LEU A 153 4.37 11.62 -16.55
C LEU A 153 3.09 10.89 -17.00
N THR A 154 2.33 11.45 -17.95
CA THR A 154 1.14 10.78 -18.53
C THR A 154 1.56 9.52 -19.30
N ILE A 155 2.58 9.61 -20.15
CA ILE A 155 3.09 8.44 -20.87
C ILE A 155 3.57 7.36 -19.89
N LEU A 156 4.31 7.77 -18.85
CA LEU A 156 4.77 6.85 -17.80
C LEU A 156 3.59 6.18 -17.08
N ALA A 157 2.55 6.94 -16.74
CA ALA A 157 1.34 6.40 -16.10
C ALA A 157 0.63 5.37 -17.00
N VAL A 158 0.55 5.63 -18.31
CA VAL A 158 -0.05 4.69 -19.27
C VAL A 158 0.79 3.41 -19.38
N VAL A 159 2.12 3.54 -19.52
CA VAL A 159 3.03 2.37 -19.61
C VAL A 159 2.97 1.53 -18.33
N LEU A 160 3.04 2.17 -17.16
CA LEU A 160 2.93 1.49 -15.87
C LEU A 160 1.53 0.87 -15.68
N GLY A 161 0.47 1.51 -16.16
CA GLY A 161 -0.89 0.98 -16.13
C GLY A 161 -1.05 -0.27 -17.00
N CYS A 162 -0.48 -0.28 -18.19
CA CYS A 162 -0.44 -1.46 -19.04
C CYS A 162 0.35 -2.61 -18.39
N LEU A 163 1.51 -2.29 -17.80
CA LEU A 163 2.32 -3.28 -17.08
C LEU A 163 1.58 -3.83 -15.85
N HIS A 164 0.93 -2.98 -15.08
CA HIS A 164 0.13 -3.36 -13.92
C HIS A 164 -1.05 -4.26 -14.34
N ALA A 165 -1.79 -3.89 -15.38
CA ALA A 165 -2.89 -4.69 -15.90
C ALA A 165 -2.40 -6.05 -16.42
N TRP A 166 -1.32 -6.07 -17.19
CA TRP A 166 -0.72 -7.32 -17.66
C TRP A 166 -0.30 -8.23 -16.51
N PHE A 167 0.37 -7.69 -15.49
CA PHE A 167 0.89 -8.48 -14.37
C PHE A 167 -0.24 -9.09 -13.53
N PHE A 168 -1.28 -8.32 -13.20
CA PHE A 168 -2.33 -8.77 -12.30
C PHE A 168 -3.49 -9.45 -13.03
N VAL A 169 -4.02 -8.88 -14.11
CA VAL A 169 -5.12 -9.50 -14.86
C VAL A 169 -4.66 -10.77 -15.57
N GLY A 170 -3.40 -10.78 -16.07
CA GLY A 170 -2.77 -11.97 -16.61
C GLY A 170 -2.32 -12.98 -15.55
N ASN A 171 -2.64 -12.73 -14.29
CA ASN A 171 -2.37 -13.61 -13.13
C ASN A 171 -0.92 -14.12 -13.05
N VAL A 172 0.06 -13.26 -13.40
CA VAL A 172 1.49 -13.62 -13.41
C VAL A 172 1.97 -14.10 -12.03
N SER A 173 1.39 -13.56 -10.96
CA SER A 173 1.68 -13.97 -9.58
C SER A 173 1.05 -15.30 -9.18
N GLY A 174 0.02 -15.75 -9.86
CA GLY A 174 -0.78 -16.92 -9.50
C GLY A 174 -1.72 -16.75 -8.31
N TYR A 175 -1.81 -15.52 -7.73
CA TYR A 175 -2.64 -15.27 -6.53
C TYR A 175 -4.10 -14.93 -6.84
N ASP A 176 -4.47 -14.76 -8.11
CA ASP A 176 -5.82 -14.36 -8.55
C ASP A 176 -6.35 -13.07 -7.90
N MET A 177 -5.44 -12.19 -7.50
CA MET A 177 -5.69 -10.88 -6.88
C MET A 177 -4.49 -9.96 -6.99
N VAL A 178 -4.66 -8.65 -6.74
CA VAL A 178 -3.56 -7.68 -6.58
C VAL A 178 -2.93 -7.87 -5.20
N GLY A 179 -2.21 -8.98 -5.02
CA GLY A 179 -1.77 -9.46 -3.73
C GLY A 179 -0.28 -9.84 -3.67
N VAL A 180 0.63 -8.89 -3.95
CA VAL A 180 2.10 -9.08 -3.89
C VAL A 180 2.77 -7.95 -3.11
N GLY A 181 4.03 -8.16 -2.72
CA GLY A 181 4.89 -7.13 -2.16
C GLY A 181 5.34 -7.37 -0.71
N TRP A 182 4.86 -8.41 -0.04
CA TRP A 182 5.15 -8.64 1.38
C TRP A 182 6.42 -9.42 1.69
N THR A 183 7.04 -10.07 0.67
CA THR A 183 8.30 -10.81 0.82
C THR A 183 9.37 -10.26 -0.12
N ILE A 184 10.66 -10.54 0.17
CA ILE A 184 11.79 -10.27 -0.74
C ILE A 184 12.15 -11.55 -1.50
N ASP A 185 11.23 -12.03 -2.29
CA ASP A 185 11.50 -12.93 -3.39
C ASP A 185 11.32 -12.18 -4.71
N GLU A 186 11.74 -12.82 -5.81
CA GLU A 186 11.71 -12.18 -7.13
C GLU A 186 10.29 -11.75 -7.52
N MET A 187 9.28 -12.59 -7.29
CA MET A 187 7.90 -12.30 -7.66
C MET A 187 7.32 -11.14 -6.84
N ASN A 188 7.46 -11.20 -5.52
CA ASN A 188 6.89 -10.19 -4.62
C ASN A 188 7.61 -8.85 -4.71
N PHE A 189 8.95 -8.85 -4.87
CA PHE A 189 9.69 -7.59 -4.95
C PHE A 189 9.34 -6.82 -6.23
N TRP A 190 9.42 -7.45 -7.40
CA TRP A 190 9.09 -6.80 -8.67
C TRP A 190 7.59 -6.50 -8.79
N GLY A 191 6.76 -7.45 -8.35
CA GLY A 191 5.30 -7.25 -8.27
C GLY A 191 4.92 -6.09 -7.35
N GLY A 192 5.57 -5.97 -6.19
CA GLY A 192 5.38 -4.85 -5.26
C GLY A 192 5.78 -3.50 -5.85
N LEU A 193 6.87 -3.46 -6.65
CA LEU A 193 7.25 -2.26 -7.39
C LEU A 193 6.20 -1.88 -8.44
N VAL A 194 5.75 -2.84 -9.25
CA VAL A 194 4.69 -2.61 -10.25
C VAL A 194 3.41 -2.13 -9.58
N ARG A 195 3.04 -2.78 -8.47
CA ARG A 195 1.88 -2.45 -7.66
C ARG A 195 1.94 -1.03 -7.10
N MET A 196 3.10 -0.57 -6.66
CA MET A 196 3.27 0.79 -6.10
C MET A 196 3.41 1.85 -7.19
N LEU A 197 4.24 1.62 -8.22
CA LEU A 197 4.63 2.65 -9.18
C LEU A 197 3.44 3.19 -9.97
N PHE A 198 2.51 2.33 -10.40
CA PHE A 198 1.35 2.76 -11.17
C PHE A 198 0.44 3.69 -10.37
N PRO A 199 -0.16 3.28 -9.23
CA PRO A 199 -1.06 4.14 -8.48
C PRO A 199 -0.37 5.39 -7.93
N PHE A 200 0.90 5.31 -7.51
CA PHE A 200 1.66 6.46 -7.06
C PHE A 200 1.85 7.49 -8.19
N THR A 201 2.16 7.05 -9.41
CA THR A 201 2.29 7.92 -10.59
C THR A 201 0.95 8.54 -10.99
N VAL A 202 -0.14 7.78 -10.94
CA VAL A 202 -1.49 8.28 -11.17
C VAL A 202 -1.85 9.36 -10.16
N GLY A 203 -1.53 9.16 -8.89
CA GLY A 203 -1.74 10.16 -7.84
C GLY A 203 -1.00 11.47 -8.13
N MET A 204 0.26 11.42 -8.55
CA MET A 204 1.04 12.61 -8.95
C MET A 204 0.44 13.30 -10.18
N LEU A 205 0.05 12.54 -11.20
CA LEU A 205 -0.59 13.09 -12.39
C LEU A 205 -1.91 13.79 -12.03
N LEU A 206 -2.69 13.17 -11.16
CA LEU A 206 -3.93 13.75 -10.65
C LEU A 206 -3.67 15.09 -9.95
N ALA A 207 -2.64 15.19 -9.11
CA ALA A 207 -2.27 16.44 -8.44
C ALA A 207 -1.90 17.55 -9.42
N ARG A 208 -1.14 17.25 -10.47
CA ARG A 208 -0.72 18.23 -11.51
C ARG A 208 -1.87 18.71 -12.39
N THR A 209 -2.91 17.88 -12.54
CA THR A 209 -4.10 18.21 -13.35
C THR A 209 -5.28 18.65 -12.49
N PHE A 210 -5.13 18.63 -11.16
CA PHE A 210 -6.18 18.91 -10.21
C PHE A 210 -6.72 20.34 -10.34
N LYS A 211 -8.04 20.43 -10.45
CA LYS A 211 -8.77 21.69 -10.37
C LYS A 211 -9.75 21.61 -9.22
N PRO A 212 -9.57 22.41 -8.15
CA PRO A 212 -10.41 22.32 -6.97
C PRO A 212 -11.86 22.68 -7.31
N ARG A 213 -12.80 21.89 -6.79
CA ARG A 213 -14.23 22.14 -6.81
C ARG A 213 -14.76 22.03 -5.39
N LYS A 214 -15.90 22.69 -5.10
CA LYS A 214 -16.53 22.59 -3.78
C LYS A 214 -17.60 21.50 -3.82
N VAL A 215 -17.32 20.34 -3.22
CA VAL A 215 -18.25 19.23 -3.10
C VAL A 215 -18.68 19.06 -1.66
N LYS A 216 -20.00 19.21 -1.40
CA LYS A 216 -20.59 18.99 -0.07
C LYS A 216 -20.64 17.49 0.24
N GLY A 217 -20.29 17.13 1.49
CA GLY A 217 -20.38 15.75 1.97
C GLY A 217 -19.37 14.79 1.30
N ALA A 218 -18.26 15.30 0.75
CA ALA A 218 -17.24 14.49 0.08
C ALA A 218 -16.73 13.35 0.97
N PHE A 219 -16.50 13.61 2.26
CA PHE A 219 -16.06 12.59 3.21
C PHE A 219 -17.00 11.37 3.22
N TRP A 220 -18.31 11.58 3.43
CA TRP A 220 -19.27 10.49 3.48
C TRP A 220 -19.42 9.74 2.16
N LYS A 221 -19.34 10.46 1.04
CA LYS A 221 -19.38 9.87 -0.30
C LYS A 221 -18.16 8.98 -0.54
N CYS A 222 -16.96 9.48 -0.23
CA CYS A 222 -15.72 8.70 -0.35
C CYS A 222 -15.75 7.46 0.56
N SER A 223 -16.15 7.64 1.84
CA SER A 223 -16.22 6.53 2.80
C SER A 223 -17.19 5.45 2.34
N LEU A 224 -18.39 5.84 1.89
CA LEU A 224 -19.38 4.88 1.38
C LEU A 224 -18.86 4.14 0.15
N MET A 225 -18.23 4.87 -0.80
CA MET A 225 -17.65 4.24 -1.99
C MET A 225 -16.59 3.21 -1.61
N LEU A 226 -15.65 3.55 -0.71
CA LEU A 226 -14.60 2.63 -0.29
C LEU A 226 -15.18 1.39 0.42
N VAL A 227 -16.17 1.56 1.32
CA VAL A 227 -16.81 0.43 1.99
C VAL A 227 -17.48 -0.50 0.99
N VAL A 228 -18.24 0.06 0.03
CA VAL A 228 -18.91 -0.75 -1.00
C VAL A 228 -17.89 -1.49 -1.86
N LEU A 229 -16.81 -0.82 -2.29
CA LEU A 229 -15.78 -1.44 -3.13
C LEU A 229 -15.03 -2.58 -2.42
N PHE A 230 -14.72 -2.41 -1.13
CA PHE A 230 -14.05 -3.46 -0.37
C PHE A 230 -14.96 -4.63 0.00
N ALA A 231 -16.27 -4.41 0.04
CA ALA A 231 -17.26 -5.43 0.38
C ALA A 231 -17.76 -6.27 -0.80
N VAL A 232 -17.31 -5.98 -2.03
CA VAL A 232 -17.69 -6.79 -3.20
C VAL A 232 -17.24 -8.24 -2.97
N PRO A 233 -18.10 -9.24 -3.24
CA PRO A 233 -17.75 -10.64 -3.08
C PRO A 233 -16.60 -11.07 -3.99
N TYR A 234 -15.74 -11.92 -3.46
CA TYR A 234 -14.70 -12.58 -4.25
C TYR A 234 -15.33 -13.62 -5.17
N ILE A 235 -14.96 -13.59 -6.43
CA ILE A 235 -15.49 -14.52 -7.44
C ILE A 235 -14.51 -15.69 -7.55
N ALA A 236 -15.02 -16.92 -7.45
CA ALA A 236 -14.20 -18.11 -7.63
C ALA A 236 -13.55 -18.09 -9.03
N PRO A 237 -12.26 -18.48 -9.16
CA PRO A 237 -11.57 -18.52 -10.43
C PRO A 237 -12.32 -19.41 -11.42
N PHE A 238 -12.42 -18.95 -12.67
CA PHE A 238 -12.89 -19.83 -13.76
C PHE A 238 -11.74 -20.76 -14.13
N GLU A 239 -11.99 -22.06 -14.08
CA GLU A 239 -11.02 -23.05 -14.50
C GLU A 239 -10.52 -22.76 -15.93
N ASN A 240 -9.19 -22.66 -16.10
CA ASN A 240 -8.50 -22.48 -17.39
C ASN A 240 -8.69 -21.12 -18.12
N SER A 241 -9.16 -20.07 -17.49
CA SER A 241 -9.37 -18.78 -18.19
C SER A 241 -8.07 -17.99 -18.46
N GLY A 242 -7.00 -18.24 -17.73
CA GLY A 242 -5.76 -17.43 -17.81
C GLY A 242 -5.96 -15.95 -17.43
N ILE A 243 -7.17 -15.55 -17.08
CA ILE A 243 -7.56 -14.18 -16.70
C ILE A 243 -8.17 -14.21 -15.32
N SER A 244 -7.61 -13.42 -14.40
CA SER A 244 -8.17 -13.22 -13.07
C SER A 244 -9.28 -12.16 -13.09
N ILE A 245 -10.52 -12.56 -12.81
CA ILE A 245 -11.66 -11.64 -12.73
C ILE A 245 -11.54 -10.74 -11.49
N ASN A 246 -11.07 -11.27 -10.38
CA ASN A 246 -10.86 -10.49 -9.16
C ASN A 246 -9.78 -9.43 -9.39
N SER A 247 -8.65 -9.81 -10.01
CA SER A 247 -7.62 -8.86 -10.39
C SER A 247 -8.11 -7.82 -11.40
N LEU A 248 -8.95 -8.20 -12.36
CA LEU A 248 -9.56 -7.24 -13.29
C LEU A 248 -10.42 -6.20 -12.55
N TYR A 249 -11.28 -6.65 -11.63
CA TYR A 249 -12.05 -5.76 -10.77
C TYR A 249 -11.13 -4.82 -9.97
N GLU A 250 -10.11 -5.36 -9.32
CA GLU A 250 -9.16 -4.60 -8.51
C GLU A 250 -8.35 -3.59 -9.32
N VAL A 251 -7.88 -3.99 -10.51
CA VAL A 251 -7.18 -3.09 -11.45
C VAL A 251 -8.09 -1.94 -11.90
N VAL A 252 -9.37 -2.20 -12.17
CA VAL A 252 -10.34 -1.15 -12.50
C VAL A 252 -10.55 -0.21 -11.31
N CYS A 253 -10.66 -0.75 -10.09
CA CYS A 253 -10.74 0.07 -8.89
C CYS A 253 -9.52 0.99 -8.75
N ILE A 254 -8.32 0.45 -8.94
CA ILE A 254 -7.05 1.18 -8.80
C ILE A 254 -6.87 2.22 -9.91
N ALA A 255 -7.20 1.87 -11.16
CA ALA A 255 -6.96 2.74 -12.31
C ALA A 255 -7.99 3.87 -12.45
N VAL A 256 -9.23 3.65 -12.03
CA VAL A 256 -10.35 4.58 -12.31
C VAL A 256 -11.01 5.07 -11.03
N ILE A 257 -11.42 4.16 -10.15
CA ILE A 257 -12.32 4.52 -9.06
C ILE A 257 -11.52 5.21 -7.93
N PHE A 258 -10.38 4.70 -7.54
CA PHE A 258 -9.56 5.31 -6.49
C PHE A 258 -9.03 6.71 -6.85
N PRO A 259 -8.54 6.99 -8.08
CA PRO A 259 -8.24 8.35 -8.51
C PRO A 259 -9.44 9.29 -8.41
N PHE A 260 -10.64 8.81 -8.77
CA PHE A 260 -11.87 9.58 -8.61
C PHE A 260 -12.20 9.84 -7.13
N VAL A 261 -12.05 8.86 -6.26
CA VAL A 261 -12.26 9.02 -4.80
C VAL A 261 -11.27 10.04 -4.21
N VAL A 262 -9.99 9.98 -4.60
CA VAL A 262 -8.97 10.96 -4.17
C VAL A 262 -9.31 12.35 -4.67
N TRP A 263 -9.71 12.49 -5.94
CA TRP A 263 -10.16 13.77 -6.49
C TRP A 263 -11.38 14.31 -5.75
N LEU A 264 -12.38 13.47 -5.49
CA LEU A 264 -13.60 13.83 -4.78
C LEU A 264 -13.30 14.29 -3.35
N GLY A 265 -12.43 13.56 -2.64
CA GLY A 265 -11.96 13.91 -1.30
C GLY A 265 -11.21 15.24 -1.26
N ALA A 266 -10.33 15.47 -2.25
CA ALA A 266 -9.59 16.72 -2.39
C ALA A 266 -10.52 17.93 -2.72
N CYS A 267 -11.67 17.68 -3.34
CA CYS A 267 -12.71 18.68 -3.59
C CYS A 267 -13.61 18.97 -2.37
N GLY A 268 -13.44 18.21 -1.28
CA GLY A 268 -14.26 18.35 -0.07
C GLY A 268 -14.11 19.71 0.58
N SER A 269 -15.24 20.37 0.89
CA SER A 269 -15.25 21.53 1.76
C SER A 269 -15.40 21.07 3.21
N ALA A 270 -14.47 21.41 4.08
CA ALA A 270 -14.64 21.24 5.52
C ALA A 270 -15.79 22.18 5.97
N SER A 271 -16.97 21.61 6.16
CA SER A 271 -18.12 22.32 6.73
C SER A 271 -18.51 21.61 8.03
N GLY A 272 -18.15 22.19 9.18
CA GLY A 272 -18.49 21.63 10.49
C GLY A 272 -17.75 22.35 11.60
N SER A 273 -18.18 22.14 12.86
CA SER A 273 -17.60 22.72 14.08
C SER A 273 -16.10 22.41 14.30
N PHE A 274 -15.55 21.47 13.56
CA PHE A 274 -14.14 21.06 13.60
C PHE A 274 -13.31 21.56 12.41
N ALA A 275 -13.85 22.42 11.55
CA ALA A 275 -13.04 23.04 10.50
C ALA A 275 -12.02 23.98 11.15
N PRO A 276 -10.70 23.83 10.91
CA PRO A 276 -9.73 24.82 11.38
C PRO A 276 -10.07 26.16 10.74
N LYS A 277 -10.14 27.22 11.56
CA LYS A 277 -10.33 28.61 11.13
C LYS A 277 -9.12 29.11 10.37
#